data_1c57141da9b4d5643d3e04d26981d63b
#
_entry.id   1c57141da9b4d5643d3e04d26981d63b
#
_cell.length_a   1.000
_cell.length_b   1.000
_cell.length_c   1.000
_cell.angle_alpha   90.00
_cell.angle_beta   90.00
_cell.angle_gamma   90.00
#
_symmetry.space_group_name_H-M   'P 1'
#
loop_
_entity.id
_entity.type
_entity.pdbx_description
1 polymer ?
#
loop_
_entity_poly.entity_id
_entity_poly.type
_entity_poly.pdbx_seq_one_letter_code
_entity_poly.pdbx_strand_id
1 'polypeptide(L)'
;VKVVAELMPYSGGLKRNIVQCLNDFDIPLKLSHTVVDIEGKNRVEAVTIAEVGSDRKPIPGTEERYTCDTLLLSCGLIPENELSKSAGVALNPVTSGPVVNDSLETNIEGIFANVLHVHDLVDYVSQEASAAGKNAANYIKNGKEKDAKIVEILPVDGVRYTVPKYIRPTEMDDTLTVRFRVGAVYKNCAIATYF
;
A
#
# COMPACT_ATOMS: atom_id res chain seq x y z
N VAL A 1 21.58 7.71 12.48
CA VAL A 1 20.26 7.34 13.04
C VAL A 1 20.48 6.71 14.40
N LYS A 2 19.76 7.16 15.44
CA LYS A 2 19.90 6.64 16.81
C LYS A 2 19.03 5.43 17.07
N VAL A 3 17.83 5.42 16.50
CA VAL A 3 16.84 4.36 16.67
C VAL A 3 15.84 4.42 15.53
N VAL A 4 15.25 3.27 15.18
CA VAL A 4 14.06 3.14 14.33
C VAL A 4 12.96 2.55 15.19
N ALA A 5 11.82 3.24 15.27
CA ALA A 5 10.62 2.77 15.95
C ALA A 5 9.60 2.27 14.91
N GLU A 6 9.11 1.06 15.09
CA GLU A 6 8.07 0.43 14.27
C GLU A 6 6.85 0.14 15.14
N LEU A 7 5.70 0.64 14.73
CA LEU A 7 4.44 0.47 15.46
C LEU A 7 4.01 -0.99 15.57
N MET A 8 4.31 -1.80 14.56
CA MET A 8 3.91 -3.20 14.51
C MET A 8 4.88 -4.08 15.30
N PRO A 9 4.43 -5.25 15.81
CA PRO A 9 5.30 -6.22 16.47
C PRO A 9 6.23 -6.98 15.48
N TYR A 10 6.24 -6.56 14.22
CA TYR A 10 7.11 -7.09 13.16
C TYR A 10 7.41 -5.99 12.14
N SER A 11 8.54 -6.08 11.47
CA SER A 11 8.88 -5.18 10.37
C SER A 11 8.11 -5.53 9.10
N GLY A 12 7.41 -4.55 8.53
CA GLY A 12 6.77 -4.65 7.21
C GLY A 12 7.75 -4.44 6.05
N GLY A 13 8.98 -4.02 6.33
CA GLY A 13 10.01 -3.77 5.33
C GLY A 13 10.66 -5.02 4.76
N LEU A 14 11.36 -4.86 3.61
CA LEU A 14 12.12 -5.94 3.00
C LEU A 14 13.24 -6.40 3.95
N LYS A 15 13.39 -7.73 4.10
CA LYS A 15 14.41 -8.32 4.99
C LYS A 15 15.83 -7.80 4.68
N ARG A 16 16.17 -7.60 3.41
CA ARG A 16 17.47 -7.04 3.01
C ARG A 16 17.71 -5.65 3.59
N ASN A 17 16.67 -4.80 3.70
CA ASN A 17 16.80 -3.46 4.24
C ASN A 17 17.05 -3.49 5.76
N ILE A 18 16.48 -4.45 6.48
CA ILE A 18 16.79 -4.65 7.90
C ILE A 18 18.26 -4.99 8.07
N VAL A 19 18.80 -5.89 7.25
CA VAL A 19 20.22 -6.24 7.30
C VAL A 19 21.10 -5.07 6.89
N GLN A 20 20.94 -4.57 5.66
CA GLN A 20 21.85 -3.60 5.04
C GLN A 20 21.71 -2.17 5.56
N CYS A 21 20.54 -1.80 6.07
CA CYS A 21 20.31 -0.43 6.53
C CYS A 21 20.29 -0.29 8.06
N LEU A 22 20.05 -1.37 8.80
CA LEU A 22 20.01 -1.33 10.25
C LEU A 22 21.14 -2.16 10.89
N ASN A 23 21.20 -3.46 10.60
CA ASN A 23 22.17 -4.35 11.26
C ASN A 23 23.63 -3.99 10.91
N ASP A 24 23.91 -3.70 9.62
CA ASP A 24 25.26 -3.33 9.17
C ASP A 24 25.76 -2.00 9.78
N PHE A 25 24.86 -1.18 10.33
CA PHE A 25 25.15 0.10 10.97
C PHE A 25 24.84 0.12 12.48
N ASP A 26 24.56 -1.03 13.08
CA ASP A 26 24.19 -1.14 14.50
C ASP A 26 23.05 -0.19 14.93
N ILE A 27 22.07 0.03 14.04
CA ILE A 27 20.92 0.88 14.33
C ILE A 27 19.83 0.03 15.01
N PRO A 28 19.45 0.33 16.28
CA PRO A 28 18.41 -0.42 16.98
C PRO A 28 17.05 -0.29 16.28
N LEU A 29 16.39 -1.43 16.07
CA LEU A 29 14.99 -1.49 15.66
C LEU A 29 14.12 -1.86 16.85
N LYS A 30 13.27 -0.94 17.27
CA LYS A 30 12.28 -1.15 18.34
C LYS A 30 10.92 -1.41 17.73
N LEU A 31 10.48 -2.66 17.81
CA LEU A 31 9.13 -3.09 17.39
C LEU A 31 8.12 -2.75 18.48
N SER A 32 6.86 -2.63 18.11
CA SER A 32 5.77 -2.21 19.01
C SER A 32 6.07 -0.88 19.71
N HIS A 33 6.66 0.08 19.01
CA HIS A 33 6.97 1.40 19.57
C HIS A 33 6.44 2.51 18.64
N THR A 34 6.05 3.63 19.25
CA THR A 34 5.63 4.82 18.51
C THR A 34 6.17 6.09 19.16
N VAL A 35 6.20 7.19 18.40
CA VAL A 35 6.52 8.52 18.92
C VAL A 35 5.33 9.02 19.74
N VAL A 36 5.63 9.48 20.96
CA VAL A 36 4.62 10.02 21.90
C VAL A 36 4.84 11.49 22.21
N ASP A 37 6.08 12.01 22.03
CA ASP A 37 6.37 13.41 22.23
C ASP A 37 7.52 13.89 21.34
N ILE A 38 7.49 15.17 20.95
CA ILE A 38 8.52 15.84 20.15
C ILE A 38 8.85 17.17 20.82
N GLU A 39 10.09 17.30 21.25
CA GLU A 39 10.60 18.51 21.89
C GLU A 39 11.33 19.43 20.89
N GLY A 40 11.22 20.72 21.11
CA GLY A 40 11.90 21.76 20.34
C GLY A 40 10.92 22.78 19.75
N LYS A 41 11.31 24.07 19.74
CA LYS A 41 10.44 25.14 19.23
C LYS A 41 10.70 25.47 17.77
N ASN A 42 11.95 25.62 17.38
CA ASN A 42 12.35 25.99 16.01
C ASN A 42 12.93 24.80 15.24
N ARG A 43 13.43 23.84 15.95
CA ARG A 43 14.01 22.59 15.44
C ARG A 43 13.75 21.50 16.48
N VAL A 44 13.71 20.25 16.04
CA VAL A 44 13.65 19.11 16.94
C VAL A 44 14.90 19.07 17.81
N GLU A 45 14.71 18.91 19.12
CA GLU A 45 15.76 18.80 20.13
C GLU A 45 15.79 17.42 20.77
N ALA A 46 14.60 16.79 20.88
CA ALA A 46 14.47 15.42 21.31
C ALA A 46 13.15 14.82 20.81
N VAL A 47 13.09 13.49 20.81
CA VAL A 47 11.89 12.70 20.53
C VAL A 47 11.76 11.66 21.63
N THR A 48 10.56 11.48 22.15
CA THR A 48 10.22 10.41 23.09
C THR A 48 9.40 9.35 22.36
N ILE A 49 9.81 8.09 22.47
CA ILE A 49 9.07 6.94 22.00
C ILE A 49 8.57 6.12 23.18
N ALA A 50 7.49 5.38 23.00
CA ALA A 50 6.97 4.45 24.01
C ALA A 50 6.55 3.12 23.37
N GLU A 51 6.56 2.06 24.15
CA GLU A 51 5.99 0.77 23.76
C GLU A 51 4.47 0.89 23.57
N VAL A 52 3.91 0.13 22.64
CA VAL A 52 2.46 0.07 22.40
C VAL A 52 1.90 -1.31 22.70
N GLY A 53 0.71 -1.33 23.27
CA GLY A 53 -0.05 -2.55 23.52
C GLY A 53 -0.65 -3.14 22.23
N SER A 54 -1.39 -4.23 22.39
CA SER A 54 -2.13 -4.88 21.30
C SER A 54 -3.20 -3.98 20.67
N ASP A 55 -3.67 -2.99 21.41
CA ASP A 55 -4.60 -1.95 20.96
C ASP A 55 -3.89 -0.77 20.24
N ARG A 56 -2.56 -0.87 20.08
CA ARG A 56 -1.67 0.16 19.49
C ARG A 56 -1.64 1.48 20.25
N LYS A 57 -2.01 1.47 21.53
CA LYS A 57 -1.88 2.65 22.38
C LYS A 57 -0.60 2.59 23.19
N PRO A 58 0.05 3.75 23.43
CA PRO A 58 1.24 3.83 24.26
C PRO A 58 1.00 3.28 25.67
N ILE A 59 1.95 2.52 26.19
CA ILE A 59 1.95 1.96 27.54
C ILE A 59 2.66 2.96 28.44
N PRO A 60 1.98 3.58 29.45
CA PRO A 60 2.62 4.51 30.37
C PRO A 60 3.77 3.87 31.15
N GLY A 61 4.87 4.61 31.32
CA GLY A 61 6.06 4.13 32.04
C GLY A 61 7.07 3.41 31.17
N THR A 62 6.85 3.34 29.85
CA THR A 62 7.79 2.75 28.87
C THR A 62 8.48 3.81 28.00
N GLU A 63 8.34 5.08 28.35
CA GLU A 63 8.84 6.21 27.59
C GLU A 63 10.38 6.22 27.56
N GLU A 64 10.95 6.32 26.37
CA GLU A 64 12.37 6.46 26.12
C GLU A 64 12.62 7.75 25.35
N ARG A 65 13.42 8.64 25.93
CA ARG A 65 13.78 9.94 25.33
C ARG A 65 15.10 9.86 24.57
N TYR A 66 15.08 10.31 23.32
CA TYR A 66 16.26 10.39 22.45
C TYR A 66 16.53 11.85 22.05
N THR A 67 17.68 12.40 22.47
CA THR A 67 18.13 13.71 21.96
C THR A 67 18.51 13.58 20.49
N CYS A 68 17.91 14.38 19.62
CA CYS A 68 18.16 14.40 18.20
C CYS A 68 17.78 15.77 17.61
N ASP A 69 18.27 16.07 16.45
CA ASP A 69 17.98 17.31 15.71
C ASP A 69 17.02 17.07 14.51
N THR A 70 16.67 15.83 14.26
CA THR A 70 15.85 15.44 13.11
C THR A 70 15.02 14.21 13.44
N LEU A 71 13.73 14.27 13.11
CA LEU A 71 12.81 13.13 13.11
C LEU A 71 12.44 12.82 11.66
N LEU A 72 12.72 11.58 11.22
CA LEU A 72 12.28 11.07 9.92
C LEU A 72 11.00 10.27 10.10
N LEU A 73 9.93 10.70 9.43
CA LEU A 73 8.64 10.03 9.47
C LEU A 73 8.47 9.13 8.25
N SER A 74 8.15 7.87 8.49
CA SER A 74 7.84 6.86 7.45
C SER A 74 6.53 6.17 7.82
N CYS A 75 5.45 6.96 7.91
CA CYS A 75 4.14 6.53 8.42
C CYS A 75 3.25 5.85 7.37
N GLY A 76 3.83 5.43 6.26
CA GLY A 76 3.15 4.80 5.13
C GLY A 76 2.86 5.78 3.99
N LEU A 77 2.77 5.21 2.80
CA LEU A 77 2.36 5.92 1.60
C LEU A 77 0.86 5.84 1.42
N ILE A 78 0.27 6.91 0.89
CA ILE A 78 -1.15 6.96 0.50
C ILE A 78 -1.18 7.27 -1.00
N PRO A 79 -1.94 6.51 -1.80
CA PRO A 79 -2.13 6.81 -3.20
C PRO A 79 -2.69 8.21 -3.41
N GLU A 80 -1.97 9.04 -4.19
CA GLU A 80 -2.39 10.42 -4.50
C GLU A 80 -3.47 10.42 -5.57
N ASN A 81 -4.71 10.71 -5.19
CA ASN A 81 -5.88 10.59 -6.05
C ASN A 81 -6.81 11.81 -6.00
N GLU A 82 -6.29 13.01 -5.76
CA GLU A 82 -7.11 14.24 -5.76
C GLU A 82 -7.75 14.50 -7.12
N LEU A 83 -7.00 14.33 -8.22
CA LEU A 83 -7.53 14.47 -9.57
C LEU A 83 -8.58 13.40 -9.88
N SER A 84 -8.35 12.17 -9.47
CA SER A 84 -9.31 11.07 -9.63
C SER A 84 -10.62 11.39 -8.91
N LYS A 85 -10.54 11.89 -7.67
CA LYS A 85 -11.73 12.34 -6.91
C LYS A 85 -12.47 13.47 -7.60
N SER A 86 -11.76 14.48 -8.11
CA SER A 86 -12.38 15.61 -8.80
C SER A 86 -13.09 15.20 -10.09
N ALA A 87 -12.61 14.14 -10.75
CA ALA A 87 -13.23 13.54 -11.93
C ALA A 87 -14.39 12.57 -11.62
N GLY A 88 -14.71 12.32 -10.35
CA GLY A 88 -15.77 11.40 -9.94
C GLY A 88 -15.39 9.93 -9.97
N VAL A 89 -14.10 9.62 -9.99
CA VAL A 89 -13.60 8.25 -9.95
C VAL A 89 -13.87 7.62 -8.58
N ALA A 90 -14.44 6.43 -8.56
CA ALA A 90 -14.66 5.66 -7.34
C ALA A 90 -13.33 5.17 -6.75
N LEU A 91 -13.10 5.42 -5.46
CA LEU A 91 -11.91 4.97 -4.75
C LEU A 91 -12.23 3.78 -3.85
N ASN A 92 -11.28 2.85 -3.76
CA ASN A 92 -11.34 1.74 -2.84
C ASN A 92 -11.04 2.24 -1.41
N PRO A 93 -11.94 2.03 -0.42
CA PRO A 93 -11.75 2.54 0.93
C PRO A 93 -10.56 1.89 1.67
N VAL A 94 -10.09 0.73 1.22
CA VAL A 94 -8.95 0.02 1.84
C VAL A 94 -7.62 0.54 1.30
N THR A 95 -7.52 0.79 -0.02
CA THR A 95 -6.27 1.23 -0.66
C THR A 95 -6.18 2.73 -0.85
N SER A 96 -7.30 3.45 -0.82
CA SER A 96 -7.45 4.85 -1.24
C SER A 96 -7.11 5.09 -2.72
N GLY A 97 -6.93 4.04 -3.50
CA GLY A 97 -6.68 4.09 -4.94
C GLY A 97 -7.96 3.89 -5.77
N PRO A 98 -7.94 4.22 -7.06
CA PRO A 98 -9.06 3.99 -7.96
C PRO A 98 -9.51 2.53 -8.00
N VAL A 99 -10.81 2.33 -8.08
CA VAL A 99 -11.40 1.02 -8.38
C VAL A 99 -11.35 0.83 -9.89
N VAL A 100 -10.71 -0.25 -10.34
CA VAL A 100 -10.49 -0.53 -11.76
C VAL A 100 -10.89 -1.95 -12.15
N ASN A 101 -11.10 -2.13 -13.46
CA ASN A 101 -11.27 -3.43 -14.10
C ASN A 101 -9.92 -4.02 -14.58
N ASP A 102 -9.97 -5.13 -15.29
CA ASP A 102 -8.82 -5.87 -15.86
C ASP A 102 -7.95 -5.03 -16.81
N SER A 103 -8.50 -4.04 -17.49
CA SER A 103 -7.76 -3.10 -18.34
C SER A 103 -7.26 -1.85 -17.60
N LEU A 104 -7.44 -1.78 -16.29
CA LEU A 104 -7.14 -0.60 -15.45
C LEU A 104 -8.02 0.61 -15.75
N GLU A 105 -9.17 0.40 -16.42
CA GLU A 105 -10.19 1.42 -16.60
C GLU A 105 -11.03 1.55 -15.32
N THR A 106 -11.37 2.79 -14.98
CA THR A 106 -12.16 3.14 -13.78
C THR A 106 -13.67 3.01 -14.04
N ASN A 107 -14.48 3.42 -13.06
CA ASN A 107 -15.94 3.58 -13.26
C ASN A 107 -16.31 4.71 -14.24
N ILE A 108 -15.38 5.57 -14.59
CA ILE A 108 -15.58 6.65 -15.60
C ILE A 108 -14.95 6.18 -16.89
N GLU A 109 -15.77 6.07 -17.92
CA GLU A 109 -15.36 5.64 -19.25
C GLU A 109 -14.20 6.47 -19.80
N GLY A 110 -13.17 5.82 -20.33
CA GLY A 110 -11.99 6.44 -20.91
C GLY A 110 -10.99 6.96 -19.88
N ILE A 111 -11.25 6.81 -18.57
CA ILE A 111 -10.28 7.12 -17.52
C ILE A 111 -9.60 5.82 -17.06
N PHE A 112 -8.31 5.73 -17.36
CA PHE A 112 -7.43 4.64 -16.93
C PHE A 112 -6.54 5.14 -15.80
N ALA A 113 -6.28 4.30 -14.81
CA ALA A 113 -5.54 4.69 -13.62
C ALA A 113 -4.44 3.69 -13.27
N ASN A 114 -3.34 4.23 -12.72
CA ASN A 114 -2.42 3.51 -11.84
C ASN A 114 -2.53 4.13 -10.43
N VAL A 115 -1.63 4.11 -9.54
CA VAL A 115 -1.77 4.63 -8.16
C VAL A 115 -2.96 3.95 -7.43
N LEU A 116 -3.16 2.67 -7.72
CA LEU A 116 -4.31 1.89 -7.25
C LEU A 116 -4.13 1.42 -5.80
N HIS A 117 -2.89 1.18 -5.44
CA HIS A 117 -2.45 0.77 -4.11
C HIS A 117 -0.93 1.02 -3.96
N VAL A 118 -0.40 0.83 -2.76
CA VAL A 118 1.04 0.96 -2.52
C VAL A 118 1.75 -0.31 -2.95
N HIS A 119 2.72 -0.19 -3.86
CA HIS A 119 3.62 -1.26 -4.25
C HIS A 119 4.88 -1.30 -3.39
N ASP A 120 5.44 -2.48 -3.17
CA ASP A 120 6.69 -2.64 -2.43
C ASP A 120 7.93 -2.29 -3.30
N LEU A 121 7.80 -2.33 -4.63
CA LEU A 121 8.86 -2.00 -5.58
C LEU A 121 8.34 -1.06 -6.67
N VAL A 122 9.15 -0.06 -7.03
CA VAL A 122 8.83 0.91 -8.09
C VAL A 122 8.69 0.26 -9.47
N ASP A 123 9.34 -0.89 -9.69
CA ASP A 123 9.20 -1.65 -10.92
C ASP A 123 7.75 -2.08 -11.20
N TYR A 124 7.02 -2.45 -10.16
CA TYR A 124 5.60 -2.80 -10.28
C TYR A 124 4.73 -1.57 -10.59
N VAL A 125 5.07 -0.41 -10.03
CA VAL A 125 4.41 0.86 -10.38
C VAL A 125 4.59 1.16 -11.87
N SER A 126 5.82 1.01 -12.39
CA SER A 126 6.14 1.25 -13.80
C SER A 126 5.43 0.27 -14.73
N GLN A 127 5.36 -1.01 -14.35
CA GLN A 127 4.62 -2.04 -15.12
C GLN A 127 3.13 -1.73 -15.19
N GLU A 128 2.52 -1.36 -14.06
CA GLU A 128 1.10 -1.01 -13.97
C GLU A 128 0.78 0.24 -14.78
N ALA A 129 1.61 1.29 -14.65
CA ALA A 129 1.46 2.51 -15.44
C ALA A 129 1.59 2.25 -16.95
N SER A 130 2.54 1.38 -17.34
CA SER A 130 2.71 0.99 -18.75
C SER A 130 1.49 0.23 -19.27
N ALA A 131 0.92 -0.67 -18.46
CA ALA A 131 -0.31 -1.40 -18.82
C ALA A 131 -1.50 -0.43 -18.98
N ALA A 132 -1.70 0.48 -18.03
CA ALA A 132 -2.75 1.50 -18.11
C ALA A 132 -2.62 2.36 -19.38
N GLY A 133 -1.41 2.81 -19.70
CA GLY A 133 -1.14 3.60 -20.92
C GLY A 133 -1.41 2.82 -22.21
N LYS A 134 -1.04 1.54 -22.28
CA LYS A 134 -1.34 0.67 -23.43
C LYS A 134 -2.84 0.46 -23.60
N ASN A 135 -3.56 0.22 -22.52
CA ASN A 135 -5.00 0.02 -22.55
C ASN A 135 -5.74 1.31 -22.92
N ALA A 136 -5.30 2.46 -22.43
CA ALA A 136 -5.82 3.77 -22.87
C ALA A 136 -5.61 4.00 -24.36
N ALA A 137 -4.42 3.69 -24.89
CA ALA A 137 -4.14 3.80 -26.32
C ALA A 137 -4.99 2.84 -27.16
N ASN A 138 -5.22 1.62 -26.65
CA ASN A 138 -6.10 0.65 -27.31
C ASN A 138 -7.56 1.14 -27.34
N TYR A 139 -8.06 1.68 -26.23
CA TYR A 139 -9.37 2.29 -26.13
C TYR A 139 -9.56 3.43 -27.18
N ILE A 140 -8.56 4.30 -27.31
CA ILE A 140 -8.62 5.40 -28.32
C ILE A 140 -8.70 4.86 -29.74
N LYS A 141 -7.99 3.77 -30.05
CA LYS A 141 -7.96 3.19 -31.38
C LYS A 141 -9.21 2.38 -31.74
N ASN A 142 -9.68 1.58 -30.81
CA ASN A 142 -10.66 0.53 -31.06
C ASN A 142 -12.03 0.85 -30.42
N GLY A 143 -12.09 1.84 -29.52
CA GLY A 143 -13.27 2.14 -28.74
C GLY A 143 -13.51 1.15 -27.61
N LYS A 144 -14.67 1.23 -27.00
CA LYS A 144 -15.14 0.33 -25.94
C LYS A 144 -15.87 -0.84 -26.55
N GLU A 145 -15.56 -2.04 -26.09
CA GLU A 145 -16.40 -3.19 -26.39
C GLU A 145 -17.73 -3.11 -25.65
N LYS A 146 -18.81 -3.34 -26.37
CA LYS A 146 -20.17 -3.24 -25.83
C LYS A 146 -20.54 -4.55 -25.16
N ASP A 147 -21.19 -4.45 -24.00
CA ASP A 147 -21.86 -5.56 -23.29
C ASP A 147 -20.96 -6.64 -22.68
N ALA A 148 -19.71 -6.32 -22.30
CA ALA A 148 -18.88 -7.25 -21.54
C ALA A 148 -19.48 -7.55 -20.17
N LYS A 149 -19.63 -8.85 -19.86
CA LYS A 149 -20.04 -9.28 -18.53
C LYS A 149 -18.95 -8.92 -17.52
N ILE A 150 -19.31 -8.14 -16.50
CA ILE A 150 -18.39 -7.75 -15.42
C ILE A 150 -18.56 -8.72 -14.26
N VAL A 151 -17.46 -9.24 -13.75
CA VAL A 151 -17.39 -10.10 -12.56
C VAL A 151 -16.55 -9.39 -11.50
N GLU A 152 -17.05 -9.34 -10.27
CA GLU A 152 -16.30 -8.77 -9.14
C GLU A 152 -15.40 -9.83 -8.52
N ILE A 153 -14.15 -9.47 -8.22
CA ILE A 153 -13.23 -10.28 -7.43
C ILE A 153 -13.46 -9.93 -5.96
N LEU A 154 -13.95 -10.89 -5.19
CA LEU A 154 -14.24 -10.72 -3.76
C LEU A 154 -13.07 -11.26 -2.93
N PRO A 155 -12.34 -10.39 -2.21
CA PRO A 155 -11.33 -10.82 -1.27
C PRO A 155 -11.99 -11.40 -0.02
N VAL A 156 -11.54 -12.59 0.40
CA VAL A 156 -12.04 -13.30 1.59
C VAL A 156 -10.87 -13.88 2.40
N ASP A 157 -11.13 -14.39 3.59
CA ASP A 157 -10.22 -15.20 4.41
C ASP A 157 -8.83 -14.60 4.64
N GLY A 158 -8.80 -13.32 5.00
CA GLY A 158 -7.54 -12.63 5.32
C GLY A 158 -6.90 -11.88 4.16
N VAL A 159 -7.45 -11.97 2.95
CA VAL A 159 -7.11 -11.08 1.84
C VAL A 159 -7.84 -9.75 2.05
N ARG A 160 -7.09 -8.65 2.13
CA ARG A 160 -7.66 -7.33 2.43
C ARG A 160 -8.29 -6.65 1.21
N TYR A 161 -7.69 -6.83 0.05
CA TYR A 161 -8.14 -6.29 -1.22
C TYR A 161 -7.48 -7.00 -2.38
N THR A 162 -8.06 -6.84 -3.56
CA THR A 162 -7.51 -7.26 -4.85
C THR A 162 -7.42 -6.07 -5.82
N VAL A 163 -6.47 -6.11 -6.73
CA VAL A 163 -6.30 -5.19 -7.86
C VAL A 163 -6.02 -6.03 -9.10
N PRO A 164 -6.87 -5.96 -10.13
CA PRO A 164 -8.12 -5.21 -10.24
C PRO A 164 -9.23 -5.72 -9.31
N LYS A 165 -10.28 -4.92 -9.14
CA LYS A 165 -11.50 -5.32 -8.41
C LYS A 165 -12.50 -6.04 -9.31
N TYR A 166 -12.56 -5.67 -10.59
CA TYR A 166 -13.48 -6.22 -11.57
C TYR A 166 -12.72 -6.85 -12.73
N ILE A 167 -13.29 -7.89 -13.31
CA ILE A 167 -12.78 -8.53 -14.52
C ILE A 167 -13.90 -8.68 -15.56
N ARG A 168 -13.51 -8.69 -16.82
CA ARG A 168 -14.38 -8.95 -17.97
C ARG A 168 -13.88 -10.21 -18.67
N PRO A 169 -14.34 -11.39 -18.29
CA PRO A 169 -13.76 -12.66 -18.75
C PRO A 169 -13.74 -12.86 -20.27
N THR A 170 -14.62 -12.18 -20.99
CA THR A 170 -14.68 -12.23 -22.46
C THR A 170 -13.73 -11.25 -23.16
N GLU A 171 -13.18 -10.28 -22.43
CA GLU A 171 -12.40 -9.16 -22.94
C GLU A 171 -10.92 -9.20 -22.51
N MET A 172 -10.66 -9.89 -21.42
CA MET A 172 -9.30 -9.97 -20.88
C MET A 172 -8.42 -10.93 -21.70
N ASP A 173 -7.11 -10.73 -21.63
CA ASP A 173 -6.13 -11.66 -22.16
C ASP A 173 -6.26 -13.05 -21.49
N ASP A 174 -5.63 -14.07 -22.07
CA ASP A 174 -5.61 -15.46 -21.53
C ASP A 174 -5.13 -15.53 -20.09
N THR A 175 -4.37 -14.54 -19.65
CA THR A 175 -3.85 -14.44 -18.28
C THR A 175 -4.00 -13.03 -17.72
N LEU A 176 -4.41 -12.95 -16.46
CA LEU A 176 -4.52 -11.69 -15.71
C LEU A 176 -3.67 -11.76 -14.45
N THR A 177 -2.86 -10.74 -14.23
CA THR A 177 -2.16 -10.57 -12.95
C THR A 177 -3.09 -9.91 -11.93
N VAL A 178 -3.51 -10.66 -10.92
CA VAL A 178 -4.24 -10.12 -9.78
C VAL A 178 -3.27 -9.89 -8.63
N ARG A 179 -3.17 -8.65 -8.18
CA ARG A 179 -2.39 -8.28 -6.99
C ARG A 179 -3.32 -8.23 -5.79
N PHE A 180 -2.81 -8.63 -4.64
CA PHE A 180 -3.58 -8.60 -3.39
C PHE A 180 -2.64 -8.35 -2.21
N ARG A 181 -3.21 -8.00 -1.07
CA ARG A 181 -2.49 -7.88 0.19
C ARG A 181 -3.24 -8.61 1.30
N VAL A 182 -2.48 -9.34 2.09
CA VAL A 182 -3.00 -10.04 3.26
C VAL A 182 -3.01 -9.15 4.49
N GLY A 183 -3.88 -9.47 5.46
CA GLY A 183 -4.06 -8.69 6.69
C GLY A 183 -3.09 -9.02 7.82
N ALA A 184 -2.38 -10.15 7.72
CA ALA A 184 -1.47 -10.65 8.75
C ALA A 184 -0.37 -11.52 8.12
N VAL A 185 0.56 -11.99 8.96
CA VAL A 185 1.56 -12.99 8.56
C VAL A 185 0.92 -14.37 8.63
N TYR A 186 0.81 -15.02 7.49
CA TYR A 186 0.31 -16.40 7.37
C TYR A 186 1.47 -17.35 7.09
N LYS A 187 1.47 -18.51 7.76
CA LYS A 187 2.48 -19.58 7.57
C LYS A 187 1.78 -20.84 7.08
N ASN A 188 2.43 -21.55 6.16
CA ASN A 188 1.94 -22.82 5.61
C ASN A 188 0.52 -22.70 5.00
N CYS A 189 0.25 -21.58 4.31
CA CYS A 189 -1.02 -21.30 3.67
C CYS A 189 -0.90 -21.40 2.15
N ALA A 190 -1.99 -21.66 1.49
CA ALA A 190 -2.15 -21.58 0.04
C ALA A 190 -3.20 -20.52 -0.30
N ILE A 191 -3.13 -20.00 -1.53
CA ILE A 191 -4.15 -19.12 -2.08
C ILE A 191 -4.97 -19.96 -3.05
N ALA A 192 -6.29 -19.89 -2.91
CA ALA A 192 -7.23 -20.55 -3.80
C ALA A 192 -8.13 -19.51 -4.46
N THR A 193 -8.48 -19.73 -5.71
CA THR A 193 -9.45 -18.95 -6.46
C THR A 193 -10.65 -19.83 -6.75
N TYR A 194 -11.85 -19.33 -6.52
CA TYR A 194 -13.12 -20.03 -6.77
C TYR A 194 -13.91 -19.25 -7.83
N PHE A 195 -14.52 -19.98 -8.75
CA PHE A 195 -15.33 -19.46 -9.85
C PHE A 195 -16.78 -19.94 -9.75
#